data_f642ca3a07c480122967dc3d0d22deac
#
_entry.id   f642ca3a07c480122967dc3d0d22deac
#
_cell.length_a   1.000
_cell.length_b   1.000
_cell.length_c   1.000
_cell.angle_alpha   90.00
_cell.angle_beta   90.00
_cell.angle_gamma   90.00
#
_symmetry.space_group_name_H-M   'P 1'
#
loop_
_entity.id
_entity.type
_entity.pdbx_description
1 polymer ?
#
loop_
_entity_poly.entity_id
_entity_poly.type
_entity_poly.pdbx_seq_one_letter_code
_entity_poly.pdbx_strand_id
1 'polypeptide(L)'
;MSVDPDIAGKLADMEAFQALDADAQERLVTMVGSVEEVVGIEHALAVLGGASSHAGDEVIRCYVGFEPSGKAHIGWKVLALQCKRMLEAKANVMIFLADWHAWVNDKFNGDMDAIQTTARYMEATFRSLLDHPPEGEGAGQLRFVWASELMRSPDYWARVLRCSKGATLAMVRKTFTIMGRDEASSDHDLSKFYYPAMQASDIFEMNIDVAIGGMDQRKAHMFMRDVASKYGWQKATCLHTPIISSLKASGARMESFDHKMSKSDPKGALLIHDSAEEIRKKMKKAYISPDDPDSPVYELAQHIVLAEFGEIVVTPDPRFGEPSTWTSLDAFRTAVMDGTLHPLDAKFGVADGLARGLAGVHAYFEQHPDLLDQVTAYTQD
;
A
#
# COMPACT_ATOMS: atom_id res chain seq x y z
N MET A 1 18.79 -1.18 -3.67
CA MET A 1 17.59 -0.48 -3.11
C MET A 1 18.00 0.16 -1.80
N SER A 2 17.72 1.43 -1.59
CA SER A 2 18.11 2.13 -0.35
C SER A 2 16.92 2.16 0.61
N VAL A 3 17.11 1.67 1.82
CA VAL A 3 16.26 2.00 2.97
C VAL A 3 16.35 3.50 3.20
N ASP A 4 15.28 4.12 3.66
CA ASP A 4 15.32 5.51 4.10
C ASP A 4 16.49 5.70 5.08
N PRO A 5 17.37 6.71 4.87
CA PRO A 5 18.56 6.90 5.70
C PRO A 5 18.28 7.02 7.20
N ASP A 6 17.14 7.63 7.57
CA ASP A 6 16.76 7.80 8.97
C ASP A 6 16.32 6.45 9.59
N ILE A 7 15.62 5.61 8.80
CA ILE A 7 15.24 4.26 9.23
C ILE A 7 16.49 3.39 9.34
N ALA A 8 17.36 3.43 8.34
CA ALA A 8 18.61 2.67 8.34
C ALA A 8 19.52 3.04 9.52
N GLY A 9 19.68 4.33 9.82
CA GLY A 9 20.44 4.82 10.96
C GLY A 9 19.88 4.32 12.29
N LYS A 10 18.55 4.44 12.48
CA LYS A 10 17.89 3.95 13.70
C LYS A 10 18.05 2.44 13.88
N LEU A 11 17.95 1.66 12.81
CA LEU A 11 18.16 0.20 12.88
C LEU A 11 19.61 -0.15 13.25
N ALA A 12 20.58 0.53 12.62
CA ALA A 12 22.00 0.29 12.91
C ALA A 12 22.38 0.55 14.38
N ASP A 13 21.70 1.49 15.04
CA ASP A 13 21.91 1.82 16.45
C ASP A 13 21.22 0.85 17.44
N MET A 14 20.36 -0.05 16.96
CA MET A 14 19.65 -0.99 17.81
C MET A 14 20.50 -2.22 18.13
N GLU A 15 20.81 -2.49 19.41
CA GLU A 15 21.52 -3.69 19.86
C GLU A 15 20.84 -4.98 19.37
N ALA A 16 19.51 -5.02 19.37
CA ALA A 16 18.73 -6.16 18.88
C ALA A 16 18.95 -6.44 17.39
N PHE A 17 19.14 -5.40 16.55
CA PHE A 17 19.47 -5.55 15.15
C PHE A 17 20.90 -6.06 14.96
N GLN A 18 21.84 -5.50 15.72
CA GLN A 18 23.27 -5.92 15.68
C GLN A 18 23.47 -7.37 16.14
N ALA A 19 22.59 -7.88 16.99
CA ALA A 19 22.62 -9.26 17.49
C ALA A 19 22.07 -10.30 16.49
N LEU A 20 21.36 -9.86 15.43
CA LEU A 20 20.86 -10.75 14.40
C LEU A 20 22.04 -11.30 13.54
N ASP A 21 21.86 -12.50 12.98
CA ASP A 21 22.75 -12.98 11.95
C ASP A 21 22.58 -12.20 10.64
N ALA A 22 23.48 -12.42 9.68
CA ALA A 22 23.49 -11.67 8.41
C ALA A 22 22.22 -11.90 7.56
N ASP A 23 21.64 -13.13 7.53
CA ASP A 23 20.39 -13.43 6.80
C ASP A 23 19.23 -12.66 7.43
N ALA A 24 19.10 -12.68 8.75
CA ALA A 24 18.05 -11.97 9.47
C ALA A 24 18.17 -10.45 9.33
N GLN A 25 19.38 -9.89 9.35
CA GLN A 25 19.63 -8.47 9.08
C GLN A 25 19.20 -8.09 7.66
N GLU A 26 19.60 -8.86 6.64
CA GLU A 26 19.23 -8.64 5.24
C GLU A 26 17.72 -8.72 5.05
N ARG A 27 17.06 -9.70 5.66
CA ARG A 27 15.60 -9.84 5.64
C ARG A 27 14.91 -8.62 6.23
N LEU A 28 15.35 -8.13 7.39
CA LEU A 28 14.76 -6.94 8.01
C LEU A 28 14.96 -5.69 7.15
N VAL A 29 16.16 -5.49 6.60
CA VAL A 29 16.46 -4.38 5.68
C VAL A 29 15.57 -4.44 4.45
N THR A 30 15.33 -5.63 3.90
CA THR A 30 14.40 -5.86 2.78
C THR A 30 12.96 -5.48 3.17
N MET A 31 12.49 -5.91 4.34
CA MET A 31 11.14 -5.62 4.84
C MET A 31 10.86 -4.12 4.99
N VAL A 32 11.85 -3.32 5.37
CA VAL A 32 11.68 -1.87 5.58
C VAL A 32 12.13 -1.01 4.41
N GLY A 33 12.46 -1.62 3.27
CA GLY A 33 13.16 -0.98 2.14
C GLY A 33 12.42 0.11 1.38
N SER A 34 11.12 0.32 1.57
CA SER A 34 10.33 1.34 0.86
C SER A 34 9.19 1.89 1.69
N VAL A 35 9.37 1.92 3.00
CA VAL A 35 8.40 2.51 3.91
C VAL A 35 8.80 3.93 4.30
N GLU A 36 7.83 4.76 4.60
CA GLU A 36 8.00 6.11 5.10
C GLU A 36 8.10 6.14 6.64
N GLU A 37 7.43 5.19 7.30
CA GLU A 37 7.44 5.08 8.77
C GLU A 37 7.43 3.62 9.21
N VAL A 38 8.17 3.34 10.28
CA VAL A 38 8.17 2.07 11.01
C VAL A 38 7.79 2.33 12.46
N VAL A 39 6.77 1.61 12.97
CA VAL A 39 6.34 1.72 14.37
C VAL A 39 6.39 0.36 15.05
N GLY A 40 7.13 0.26 16.15
CA GLY A 40 7.20 -0.93 16.98
C GLY A 40 7.93 -2.09 16.30
N ILE A 41 9.13 -1.82 15.77
CA ILE A 41 9.98 -2.79 15.07
C ILE A 41 10.45 -3.95 15.98
N GLU A 42 10.36 -3.79 17.28
CA GLU A 42 10.90 -4.70 18.29
C GLU A 42 10.34 -6.11 18.15
N HIS A 43 9.06 -6.24 17.74
CA HIS A 43 8.45 -7.55 17.55
C HIS A 43 9.04 -8.27 16.33
N ALA A 44 9.16 -7.59 15.18
CA ALA A 44 9.76 -8.18 13.99
C ALA A 44 11.24 -8.56 14.23
N LEU A 45 12.00 -7.72 14.95
CA LEU A 45 13.36 -8.02 15.38
C LEU A 45 13.41 -9.29 16.23
N ALA A 46 12.51 -9.41 17.21
CA ALA A 46 12.47 -10.57 18.09
C ALA A 46 12.18 -11.86 17.31
N VAL A 47 11.21 -11.86 16.40
CA VAL A 47 10.89 -13.05 15.59
C VAL A 47 12.05 -13.43 14.67
N LEU A 48 12.71 -12.46 14.03
CA LEU A 48 13.91 -12.71 13.22
C LEU A 48 15.09 -13.22 14.07
N GLY A 49 15.14 -12.87 15.35
CA GLY A 49 16.09 -13.38 16.33
C GLY A 49 15.72 -14.73 16.97
N GLY A 50 14.71 -15.43 16.46
CA GLY A 50 14.29 -16.75 16.90
C GLY A 50 13.20 -16.78 17.97
N ALA A 51 12.56 -15.64 18.28
CA ALA A 51 11.35 -15.64 19.11
C ALA A 51 10.14 -16.11 18.30
N SER A 52 9.13 -16.62 18.99
CA SER A 52 7.89 -17.05 18.35
C SER A 52 7.11 -15.85 17.78
N SER A 53 6.54 -16.03 16.57
CA SER A 53 5.55 -15.15 15.98
C SER A 53 4.25 -15.11 16.79
N HIS A 54 3.31 -14.24 16.45
CA HIS A 54 1.99 -14.22 17.08
C HIS A 54 1.20 -15.52 16.89
N ALA A 55 1.52 -16.30 15.87
CA ALA A 55 0.93 -17.62 15.64
C ALA A 55 1.66 -18.77 16.36
N GLY A 56 2.79 -18.49 17.01
CA GLY A 56 3.53 -19.48 17.81
C GLY A 56 4.60 -20.26 17.02
N ASP A 57 4.88 -19.86 15.78
CA ASP A 57 5.97 -20.38 14.95
C ASP A 57 7.05 -19.29 14.70
N GLU A 58 8.01 -19.54 13.82
CA GLU A 58 9.12 -18.63 13.51
C GLU A 58 8.90 -17.85 12.18
N VAL A 59 7.70 -17.92 11.60
CA VAL A 59 7.39 -17.29 10.31
C VAL A 59 6.63 -15.99 10.54
N ILE A 60 7.19 -14.86 10.13
CA ILE A 60 6.51 -13.57 10.17
C ILE A 60 5.30 -13.60 9.25
N ARG A 61 4.14 -13.22 9.79
CA ARG A 61 2.90 -12.98 9.05
C ARG A 61 2.68 -11.49 8.90
N CYS A 62 2.60 -11.04 7.67
CA CYS A 62 2.22 -9.67 7.38
C CYS A 62 0.88 -9.61 6.66
N TYR A 63 0.21 -8.47 6.79
CA TYR A 63 -1.08 -8.24 6.16
C TYR A 63 -1.15 -6.83 5.58
N VAL A 64 -1.96 -6.70 4.52
CA VAL A 64 -2.46 -5.42 4.03
C VAL A 64 -3.93 -5.57 3.69
N GLY A 65 -4.78 -4.66 4.18
CA GLY A 65 -6.22 -4.69 3.99
C GLY A 65 -6.69 -3.74 2.88
N PHE A 66 -7.66 -4.19 2.08
CA PHE A 66 -8.26 -3.41 1.01
C PHE A 66 -9.78 -3.47 1.05
N GLU A 67 -10.43 -2.30 1.01
CA GLU A 67 -11.86 -2.21 0.74
C GLU A 67 -12.13 -2.36 -0.76
N PRO A 68 -12.95 -3.34 -1.18
CA PRO A 68 -13.47 -3.40 -2.54
C PRO A 68 -14.34 -2.18 -2.84
N SER A 69 -13.84 -1.29 -3.71
CA SER A 69 -14.50 0.00 -3.97
C SER A 69 -14.30 0.52 -5.39
N GLY A 70 -14.00 -0.37 -6.36
CA GLY A 70 -13.83 -0.07 -7.78
C GLY A 70 -12.43 -0.37 -8.31
N LYS A 71 -12.10 0.15 -9.49
CA LYS A 71 -10.83 -0.13 -10.18
C LYS A 71 -9.62 0.32 -9.37
N ALA A 72 -8.54 -0.44 -9.47
CA ALA A 72 -7.27 -0.15 -8.82
C ALA A 72 -6.58 1.06 -9.46
N HIS A 73 -6.07 1.98 -8.64
CA HIS A 73 -5.18 3.06 -9.07
C HIS A 73 -3.72 2.69 -8.81
N ILE A 74 -2.79 3.44 -9.42
CA ILE A 74 -1.35 3.16 -9.37
C ILE A 74 -0.77 3.08 -7.95
N GLY A 75 -1.38 3.71 -6.96
CA GLY A 75 -0.98 3.61 -5.56
C GLY A 75 -0.98 2.16 -5.01
N TRP A 76 -1.77 1.25 -5.61
CA TRP A 76 -1.72 -0.18 -5.24
C TRP A 76 -0.41 -0.84 -5.63
N LYS A 77 0.27 -0.34 -6.67
CA LYS A 77 1.60 -0.83 -7.06
C LYS A 77 2.64 -0.59 -5.97
N VAL A 78 2.55 0.53 -5.22
CA VAL A 78 3.44 0.78 -4.06
C VAL A 78 3.27 -0.28 -2.98
N LEU A 79 2.01 -0.59 -2.64
CA LEU A 79 1.71 -1.66 -1.66
C LEU A 79 2.09 -3.05 -2.19
N ALA A 80 1.87 -3.33 -3.48
CA ALA A 80 2.30 -4.57 -4.10
C ALA A 80 3.83 -4.75 -4.06
N LEU A 81 4.59 -3.69 -4.34
CA LEU A 81 6.06 -3.71 -4.22
C LEU A 81 6.50 -3.97 -2.77
N GLN A 82 5.80 -3.40 -1.80
CA GLN A 82 6.07 -3.70 -0.39
C GLN A 82 5.74 -5.15 -0.03
N CYS A 83 4.61 -5.69 -0.53
CA CYS A 83 4.27 -7.11 -0.36
C CYS A 83 5.32 -8.03 -1.00
N LYS A 84 5.83 -7.67 -2.19
CA LYS A 84 6.92 -8.43 -2.86
C LYS A 84 8.16 -8.51 -1.99
N ARG A 85 8.58 -7.41 -1.37
CA ARG A 85 9.70 -7.40 -0.41
C ARG A 85 9.46 -8.29 0.81
N MET A 86 8.22 -8.30 1.32
CA MET A 86 7.88 -9.20 2.43
C MET A 86 8.03 -10.67 2.03
N LEU A 87 7.58 -11.05 0.82
CA LEU A 87 7.78 -12.40 0.27
C LEU A 87 9.26 -12.74 0.08
N GLU A 88 10.05 -11.82 -0.48
CA GLU A 88 11.51 -11.93 -0.63
C GLU A 88 12.21 -12.14 0.73
N ALA A 89 11.73 -11.43 1.76
CA ALA A 89 12.19 -11.60 3.15
C ALA A 89 11.63 -12.86 3.82
N LYS A 90 11.03 -13.79 3.08
CA LYS A 90 10.46 -15.06 3.58
C LYS A 90 9.31 -14.87 4.58
N ALA A 91 8.63 -13.72 4.58
CA ALA A 91 7.42 -13.50 5.35
C ALA A 91 6.19 -14.00 4.57
N ASN A 92 5.18 -14.50 5.29
CA ASN A 92 3.89 -14.84 4.69
C ASN A 92 3.03 -13.58 4.55
N VAL A 93 2.55 -13.32 3.34
CA VAL A 93 1.75 -12.14 3.01
C VAL A 93 0.28 -12.52 2.93
N MET A 94 -0.55 -11.82 3.68
CA MET A 94 -2.02 -11.93 3.65
C MET A 94 -2.60 -10.66 3.03
N ILE A 95 -3.24 -10.79 1.87
CA ILE A 95 -4.07 -9.73 1.29
C ILE A 95 -5.47 -9.91 1.86
N PHE A 96 -5.89 -8.95 2.69
CA PHE A 96 -7.20 -8.98 3.33
C PHE A 96 -8.24 -8.26 2.49
N LEU A 97 -9.22 -9.00 2.01
CA LEU A 97 -10.33 -8.51 1.19
C LEU A 97 -11.48 -8.13 2.12
N ALA A 98 -11.57 -6.84 2.43
CA ALA A 98 -12.43 -6.27 3.45
C ALA A 98 -13.85 -6.01 2.92
N ASP A 99 -14.57 -7.07 2.47
CA ASP A 99 -15.90 -7.00 1.83
C ASP A 99 -16.95 -6.40 2.79
N TRP A 100 -17.01 -6.85 4.04
CA TRP A 100 -17.93 -6.29 5.03
C TRP A 100 -17.54 -4.88 5.48
N HIS A 101 -16.26 -4.53 5.50
CA HIS A 101 -15.83 -3.16 5.77
C HIS A 101 -16.28 -2.22 4.66
N ALA A 102 -16.19 -2.67 3.40
CA ALA A 102 -16.69 -1.96 2.25
C ALA A 102 -18.21 -1.73 2.35
N TRP A 103 -18.96 -2.75 2.78
CA TRP A 103 -20.40 -2.65 3.02
C TRP A 103 -20.71 -1.63 4.12
N VAL A 104 -20.05 -1.71 5.27
CA VAL A 104 -20.17 -0.74 6.38
C VAL A 104 -19.85 0.67 5.91
N ASN A 105 -18.91 0.84 4.97
CA ASN A 105 -18.49 2.13 4.40
C ASN A 105 -19.31 2.55 3.18
N ASP A 106 -20.46 1.95 2.91
CA ASP A 106 -21.40 2.25 1.82
C ASP A 106 -20.77 2.19 0.40
N LYS A 107 -19.73 1.36 0.21
CA LYS A 107 -19.20 1.16 -1.14
C LYS A 107 -20.27 0.49 -2.02
N PHE A 108 -20.38 0.95 -3.27
CA PHE A 108 -21.44 0.51 -4.20
C PHE A 108 -22.85 0.59 -3.59
N ASN A 109 -23.12 1.62 -2.76
CA ASN A 109 -24.39 1.79 -2.03
C ASN A 109 -24.79 0.55 -1.19
N GLY A 110 -23.82 -0.23 -0.72
CA GLY A 110 -24.06 -1.44 0.07
C GLY A 110 -24.43 -2.68 -0.77
N ASP A 111 -24.25 -2.67 -2.09
CA ASP A 111 -24.44 -3.85 -2.94
C ASP A 111 -23.32 -4.85 -2.69
N MET A 112 -23.64 -5.93 -1.97
CA MET A 112 -22.67 -6.96 -1.59
C MET A 112 -22.17 -7.76 -2.80
N ASP A 113 -22.98 -7.96 -3.84
CA ASP A 113 -22.57 -8.69 -5.04
C ASP A 113 -21.53 -7.89 -5.84
N ALA A 114 -21.72 -6.57 -5.95
CA ALA A 114 -20.76 -5.67 -6.55
C ALA A 114 -19.47 -5.60 -5.73
N ILE A 115 -19.57 -5.53 -4.38
CA ILE A 115 -18.43 -5.55 -3.46
C ILE A 115 -17.61 -6.84 -3.63
N GLN A 116 -18.25 -8.01 -3.60
CA GLN A 116 -17.56 -9.29 -3.69
C GLN A 116 -16.98 -9.55 -5.09
N THR A 117 -17.66 -9.10 -6.16
CA THR A 117 -17.11 -9.15 -7.52
C THR A 117 -15.86 -8.27 -7.62
N THR A 118 -15.91 -7.08 -7.04
CA THR A 118 -14.74 -6.20 -6.96
C THR A 118 -13.61 -6.82 -6.13
N ALA A 119 -13.92 -7.54 -5.06
CA ALA A 119 -12.91 -8.25 -4.26
C ALA A 119 -12.21 -9.35 -5.07
N ARG A 120 -12.94 -10.13 -5.88
CA ARG A 120 -12.35 -11.11 -6.81
C ARG A 120 -11.45 -10.46 -7.86
N TYR A 121 -11.87 -9.31 -8.39
CA TYR A 121 -11.02 -8.51 -9.28
C TYR A 121 -9.74 -8.04 -8.57
N MET A 122 -9.82 -7.61 -7.31
CA MET A 122 -8.66 -7.21 -6.51
C MET A 122 -7.69 -8.38 -6.31
N GLU A 123 -8.22 -9.56 -5.98
CA GLU A 123 -7.42 -10.78 -5.86
C GLU A 123 -6.64 -11.06 -7.14
N ALA A 124 -7.30 -11.09 -8.30
CA ALA A 124 -6.67 -11.28 -9.60
C ALA A 124 -5.61 -10.21 -9.91
N THR A 125 -5.90 -8.95 -9.58
CA THR A 125 -4.98 -7.83 -9.75
C THR A 125 -3.71 -8.00 -8.91
N PHE A 126 -3.85 -8.34 -7.61
CA PHE A 126 -2.67 -8.54 -6.74
C PHE A 126 -1.87 -9.77 -7.13
N ARG A 127 -2.50 -10.87 -7.52
CA ARG A 127 -1.77 -12.03 -8.06
C ARG A 127 -0.88 -11.65 -9.24
N SER A 128 -1.41 -10.85 -10.15
CA SER A 128 -0.66 -10.37 -11.32
C SER A 128 0.44 -9.36 -10.96
N LEU A 129 0.18 -8.44 -10.02
CA LEU A 129 1.17 -7.45 -9.57
C LEU A 129 2.34 -8.09 -8.80
N LEU A 130 2.11 -9.25 -8.20
CA LEU A 130 3.08 -10.02 -7.42
C LEU A 130 3.72 -11.18 -8.20
N ASP A 131 3.55 -11.23 -9.52
CA ASP A 131 4.09 -12.27 -10.39
C ASP A 131 3.66 -13.69 -9.97
N HIS A 132 2.41 -13.86 -9.50
CA HIS A 132 1.82 -15.14 -9.09
C HIS A 132 2.69 -15.93 -8.11
N PRO A 133 2.97 -15.41 -6.90
CA PRO A 133 3.82 -16.10 -5.93
C PRO A 133 3.19 -17.43 -5.52
N PRO A 134 3.99 -18.37 -4.99
CA PRO A 134 3.51 -19.68 -4.60
C PRO A 134 2.48 -19.60 -3.48
N GLU A 135 1.50 -20.48 -3.54
CA GLU A 135 0.52 -20.74 -2.47
C GLU A 135 0.85 -22.09 -1.83
N GLY A 136 0.71 -22.19 -0.52
CA GLY A 136 1.00 -23.45 0.16
C GLY A 136 1.39 -23.28 1.62
N GLU A 137 2.15 -24.24 2.12
CA GLU A 137 2.71 -24.24 3.47
C GLU A 137 4.18 -23.81 3.43
N GLY A 138 4.64 -23.15 4.49
CA GLY A 138 6.01 -22.67 4.64
C GLY A 138 6.13 -21.15 4.67
N ALA A 139 7.34 -20.66 4.47
CA ALA A 139 7.65 -19.24 4.45
C ALA A 139 7.57 -18.66 3.02
N GLY A 140 7.28 -17.36 2.92
CA GLY A 140 7.22 -16.66 1.63
C GLY A 140 5.96 -16.98 0.82
N GLN A 141 4.84 -17.25 1.49
CA GLN A 141 3.57 -17.60 0.85
C GLN A 141 2.62 -16.39 0.77
N LEU A 142 1.86 -16.32 -0.33
CA LEU A 142 0.76 -15.38 -0.49
C LEU A 142 -0.57 -16.06 -0.15
N ARG A 143 -1.41 -15.38 0.63
CA ARG A 143 -2.79 -15.79 0.90
C ARG A 143 -3.75 -14.62 0.72
N PHE A 144 -4.99 -14.94 0.29
CA PHE A 144 -6.11 -14.02 0.31
C PHE A 144 -7.07 -14.44 1.42
N VAL A 145 -7.46 -13.50 2.27
CA VAL A 145 -8.36 -13.73 3.39
C VAL A 145 -9.54 -12.78 3.27
N TRP A 146 -10.75 -13.30 3.34
CA TRP A 146 -11.97 -12.50 3.23
C TRP A 146 -12.51 -12.14 4.61
N ALA A 147 -12.96 -10.89 4.80
CA ALA A 147 -13.58 -10.47 6.05
C ALA A 147 -14.81 -11.34 6.37
N SER A 148 -15.61 -11.69 5.37
CA SER A 148 -16.76 -12.60 5.52
C SER A 148 -16.40 -13.99 6.05
N GLU A 149 -15.16 -14.45 5.90
CA GLU A 149 -14.68 -15.71 6.48
C GLU A 149 -14.40 -15.55 7.98
N LEU A 150 -13.67 -14.50 8.37
CA LEU A 150 -13.38 -14.23 9.78
C LEU A 150 -14.66 -13.96 10.59
N MET A 151 -15.59 -13.20 10.00
CA MET A 151 -16.83 -12.78 10.67
C MET A 151 -17.82 -13.91 10.92
N ARG A 152 -17.59 -15.13 10.41
CA ARG A 152 -18.39 -16.34 10.75
C ARG A 152 -18.11 -16.83 12.17
N SER A 153 -16.95 -16.47 12.75
CA SER A 153 -16.58 -16.90 14.09
C SER A 153 -17.22 -16.04 15.18
N PRO A 154 -17.87 -16.62 16.19
CA PRO A 154 -18.29 -15.87 17.38
C PRO A 154 -17.12 -15.21 18.12
N ASP A 155 -15.91 -15.78 18.07
CA ASP A 155 -14.72 -15.28 18.72
C ASP A 155 -14.26 -13.96 18.08
N TYR A 156 -14.39 -13.84 16.76
CA TYR A 156 -14.17 -12.58 16.04
C TYR A 156 -15.03 -11.44 16.61
N TRP A 157 -16.34 -11.68 16.77
CA TRP A 157 -17.25 -10.67 17.29
C TRP A 157 -17.00 -10.35 18.77
N ALA A 158 -16.63 -11.35 19.57
CA ALA A 158 -16.18 -11.13 20.94
C ALA A 158 -14.92 -10.21 20.97
N ARG A 159 -14.01 -10.37 20.00
CA ARG A 159 -12.82 -9.51 19.83
C ARG A 159 -13.21 -8.10 19.41
N VAL A 160 -14.10 -7.94 18.44
CA VAL A 160 -14.64 -6.63 18.02
C VAL A 160 -15.24 -5.88 19.23
N LEU A 161 -16.04 -6.55 20.05
CA LEU A 161 -16.59 -5.95 21.27
C LEU A 161 -15.53 -5.57 22.28
N ARG A 162 -14.48 -6.36 22.45
CA ARG A 162 -13.35 -6.03 23.32
C ARG A 162 -12.57 -4.82 22.78
N CYS A 163 -12.28 -4.77 21.47
CA CYS A 163 -11.64 -3.62 20.83
C CYS A 163 -12.50 -2.36 21.02
N SER A 164 -13.81 -2.44 20.78
CA SER A 164 -14.74 -1.33 21.00
C SER A 164 -14.75 -0.86 22.45
N LYS A 165 -14.78 -1.78 23.42
CA LYS A 165 -14.70 -1.44 24.85
C LYS A 165 -13.32 -0.89 25.24
N GLY A 166 -12.28 -1.21 24.47
CA GLY A 166 -10.93 -0.71 24.62
C GLY A 166 -10.77 0.76 24.28
N ALA A 167 -11.69 1.33 23.50
CA ALA A 167 -11.61 2.67 22.94
C ALA A 167 -12.69 3.60 23.51
N THR A 168 -12.46 4.90 23.40
CA THR A 168 -13.46 5.94 23.61
C THR A 168 -14.09 6.38 22.30
N LEU A 169 -15.29 6.94 22.34
CA LEU A 169 -15.95 7.49 21.14
C LEU A 169 -15.06 8.56 20.45
N ALA A 170 -14.32 9.35 21.22
CA ALA A 170 -13.40 10.36 20.69
C ALA A 170 -12.23 9.71 19.93
N MET A 171 -11.68 8.58 20.41
CA MET A 171 -10.66 7.82 19.69
C MET A 171 -11.22 7.26 18.37
N VAL A 172 -12.42 6.66 18.40
CA VAL A 172 -13.07 6.11 17.21
C VAL A 172 -13.30 7.19 16.16
N ARG A 173 -13.82 8.36 16.54
CA ARG A 173 -14.05 9.46 15.59
C ARG A 173 -12.78 9.92 14.88
N LYS A 174 -11.65 10.01 15.59
CA LYS A 174 -10.34 10.38 14.99
C LYS A 174 -9.88 9.41 13.89
N THR A 175 -10.41 8.20 13.86
CA THR A 175 -10.07 7.20 12.83
C THR A 175 -10.96 7.28 11.59
N PHE A 176 -12.02 8.08 11.57
CA PHE A 176 -12.95 8.15 10.43
C PHE A 176 -12.30 8.55 9.11
N THR A 177 -11.22 9.31 9.17
CA THR A 177 -10.42 9.68 7.99
C THR A 177 -9.83 8.45 7.26
N ILE A 178 -9.65 7.29 7.92
CA ILE A 178 -9.22 6.05 7.27
C ILE A 178 -10.27 5.50 6.29
N MET A 179 -11.55 5.78 6.57
CA MET A 179 -12.68 5.44 5.69
C MET A 179 -12.92 6.50 4.61
N GLY A 180 -12.12 7.58 4.58
CA GLY A 180 -12.36 8.74 3.72
C GLY A 180 -13.56 9.59 4.17
N ARG A 181 -13.88 9.60 5.47
CA ARG A 181 -15.02 10.35 6.04
C ARG A 181 -14.54 11.45 6.98
N ASP A 182 -15.33 12.52 7.06
CA ASP A 182 -15.07 13.65 7.98
C ASP A 182 -15.35 13.23 9.44
N GLU A 183 -14.39 13.55 10.33
CA GLU A 183 -14.52 13.34 11.78
C GLU A 183 -15.70 14.13 12.39
N ALA A 184 -16.03 15.27 11.82
CA ALA A 184 -17.05 16.21 12.34
C ALA A 184 -18.47 15.91 11.83
N SER A 185 -18.63 15.04 10.82
CA SER A 185 -19.95 14.73 10.27
C SER A 185 -20.83 14.04 11.31
N SER A 186 -22.08 14.51 11.46
CA SER A 186 -23.08 13.93 12.36
C SER A 186 -23.89 12.79 11.71
N ASP A 187 -23.80 12.63 10.39
CA ASP A 187 -24.64 11.72 9.60
C ASP A 187 -24.05 10.33 9.40
N HIS A 188 -23.38 9.80 10.43
CA HIS A 188 -22.84 8.46 10.40
C HIS A 188 -23.80 7.50 11.11
N ASP A 189 -24.23 6.43 10.43
CA ASP A 189 -24.93 5.35 11.08
C ASP A 189 -24.02 4.62 12.09
N LEU A 190 -24.64 3.85 13.00
CA LEU A 190 -23.95 3.21 14.09
C LEU A 190 -22.89 2.18 13.61
N SER A 191 -23.07 1.57 12.45
CA SER A 191 -22.16 0.53 11.95
C SER A 191 -20.75 1.08 11.71
N LYS A 192 -20.64 2.34 11.28
CA LYS A 192 -19.36 3.00 11.01
C LYS A 192 -18.49 3.17 12.26
N PHE A 193 -19.11 3.21 13.46
CA PHE A 193 -18.37 3.26 14.71
C PHE A 193 -17.73 1.92 15.10
N TYR A 194 -18.17 0.80 14.50
CA TYR A 194 -17.52 -0.50 14.67
C TYR A 194 -16.33 -0.69 13.73
N TYR A 195 -16.24 0.05 12.64
CA TYR A 195 -15.22 -0.12 11.62
C TYR A 195 -13.78 -0.17 12.16
N PRO A 196 -13.32 0.79 12.99
CA PRO A 196 -11.95 0.74 13.53
C PRO A 196 -11.71 -0.46 14.45
N ALA A 197 -12.74 -0.88 15.18
CA ALA A 197 -12.66 -2.07 16.03
C ALA A 197 -12.63 -3.36 15.21
N MET A 198 -13.33 -3.43 14.07
CA MET A 198 -13.26 -4.53 13.11
C MET A 198 -11.85 -4.61 12.52
N GLN A 199 -11.29 -3.50 12.01
CA GLN A 199 -9.94 -3.47 11.43
C GLN A 199 -8.86 -3.87 12.45
N ALA A 200 -8.97 -3.44 13.71
CA ALA A 200 -8.08 -3.91 14.77
C ALA A 200 -8.24 -5.41 15.04
N SER A 201 -9.48 -5.91 15.03
CA SER A 201 -9.77 -7.31 15.28
C SER A 201 -9.24 -8.23 14.19
N ASP A 202 -9.27 -7.80 12.93
CA ASP A 202 -8.69 -8.53 11.80
C ASP A 202 -7.21 -8.85 12.05
N ILE A 203 -6.45 -7.83 12.49
CA ILE A 203 -5.01 -7.96 12.78
C ILE A 203 -4.77 -8.99 13.89
N PHE A 204 -5.55 -8.93 14.97
CA PHE A 204 -5.42 -9.87 16.08
C PHE A 204 -5.90 -11.28 15.73
N GLU A 205 -7.00 -11.41 14.99
CA GLU A 205 -7.58 -12.71 14.64
C GLU A 205 -6.69 -13.49 13.68
N MET A 206 -6.06 -12.79 12.74
CA MET A 206 -5.11 -13.40 11.80
C MET A 206 -3.71 -13.61 12.39
N ASN A 207 -3.47 -13.27 13.66
CA ASN A 207 -2.16 -13.35 14.32
C ASN A 207 -1.04 -12.64 13.52
N ILE A 208 -1.29 -11.40 13.14
CA ILE A 208 -0.40 -10.61 12.31
C ILE A 208 0.78 -10.07 13.11
N ASP A 209 1.99 -10.33 12.64
CA ASP A 209 3.24 -9.82 13.21
C ASP A 209 3.59 -8.45 12.64
N VAL A 210 3.27 -8.20 11.35
CA VAL A 210 3.55 -6.97 10.63
C VAL A 210 2.33 -6.47 9.88
N ALA A 211 1.78 -5.33 10.29
CA ALA A 211 0.67 -4.66 9.60
C ALA A 211 1.21 -3.62 8.61
N ILE A 212 0.83 -3.75 7.34
CA ILE A 212 1.24 -2.86 6.26
C ILE A 212 0.06 -1.99 5.84
N GLY A 213 0.31 -0.72 5.55
CA GLY A 213 -0.68 0.20 5.00
C GLY A 213 -0.03 1.46 4.46
N GLY A 214 -0.76 2.26 3.70
CA GLY A 214 -0.33 3.63 3.41
C GLY A 214 -0.32 4.48 4.68
N MET A 215 0.33 5.65 4.66
CA MET A 215 0.31 6.60 5.77
C MET A 215 -1.11 6.99 6.21
N ASP A 216 -2.11 6.88 5.31
CA ASP A 216 -3.52 7.09 5.62
C ASP A 216 -4.09 6.04 6.60
N GLN A 217 -3.49 4.85 6.68
CA GLN A 217 -3.89 3.79 7.61
C GLN A 217 -3.23 3.91 8.99
N ARG A 218 -2.32 4.86 9.18
CA ARG A 218 -1.58 5.04 10.44
C ARG A 218 -2.50 5.14 11.67
N LYS A 219 -3.60 5.89 11.56
CA LYS A 219 -4.54 6.06 12.68
C LYS A 219 -5.18 4.73 13.10
N ALA A 220 -5.50 3.85 12.16
CA ALA A 220 -6.04 2.52 12.46
C ALA A 220 -5.01 1.61 13.14
N HIS A 221 -3.77 1.64 12.68
CA HIS A 221 -2.69 0.88 13.30
C HIS A 221 -2.38 1.38 14.72
N MET A 222 -2.40 2.70 14.95
CA MET A 222 -2.22 3.25 16.30
C MET A 222 -3.41 2.87 17.20
N PHE A 223 -4.64 2.91 16.70
CA PHE A 223 -5.82 2.43 17.43
C PHE A 223 -5.66 0.96 17.86
N MET A 224 -5.23 0.09 16.95
CA MET A 224 -4.93 -1.32 17.25
C MET A 224 -3.89 -1.44 18.37
N ARG A 225 -2.78 -0.70 18.30
CA ARG A 225 -1.70 -0.72 19.29
C ARG A 225 -2.14 -0.18 20.65
N ASP A 226 -3.01 0.82 20.70
CA ASP A 226 -3.59 1.36 21.92
C ASP A 226 -4.50 0.33 22.61
N VAL A 227 -5.34 -0.34 21.83
CA VAL A 227 -6.19 -1.44 22.33
C VAL A 227 -5.33 -2.60 22.86
N ALA A 228 -4.29 -2.99 22.12
CA ALA A 228 -3.35 -4.02 22.55
C ALA A 228 -2.70 -3.66 23.88
N SER A 229 -2.27 -2.40 24.05
CA SER A 229 -1.69 -1.90 25.32
C SER A 229 -2.64 -2.05 26.49
N LYS A 230 -3.92 -1.74 26.28
CA LYS A 230 -4.95 -1.79 27.32
C LYS A 230 -5.20 -3.22 27.83
N TYR A 231 -5.11 -4.21 26.96
CA TYR A 231 -5.40 -5.60 27.31
C TYR A 231 -4.15 -6.46 27.53
N GLY A 232 -2.95 -5.89 27.38
CA GLY A 232 -1.69 -6.64 27.43
C GLY A 232 -1.55 -7.62 26.26
N TRP A 233 -2.18 -7.34 25.13
CA TRP A 233 -2.06 -8.15 23.90
C TRP A 233 -0.75 -7.83 23.17
N GLN A 234 -0.30 -8.77 22.38
CA GLN A 234 0.85 -8.58 21.50
C GLN A 234 0.56 -7.49 20.45
N LYS A 235 1.57 -6.69 20.12
CA LYS A 235 1.46 -5.58 19.17
C LYS A 235 2.18 -5.91 17.89
N ALA A 236 1.47 -5.85 16.77
CA ALA A 236 2.13 -5.93 15.48
C ALA A 236 3.09 -4.74 15.25
N THR A 237 4.19 -4.99 14.57
CA THR A 237 5.00 -3.96 13.90
C THR A 237 4.14 -3.31 12.81
N CYS A 238 4.19 -1.99 12.67
CA CYS A 238 3.44 -1.30 11.62
C CYS A 238 4.41 -0.67 10.62
N LEU A 239 4.22 -0.98 9.34
CA LEU A 239 4.97 -0.43 8.23
C LEU A 239 4.04 0.46 7.40
N HIS A 240 4.38 1.75 7.29
CA HIS A 240 3.59 2.69 6.53
C HIS A 240 4.31 3.08 5.25
N THR A 241 3.68 2.79 4.12
CA THR A 241 4.19 3.18 2.80
C THR A 241 3.79 4.61 2.45
N PRO A 242 4.57 5.30 1.60
CA PRO A 242 4.18 6.59 1.09
C PRO A 242 2.86 6.51 0.30
N ILE A 243 2.16 7.65 0.26
CA ILE A 243 0.94 7.84 -0.53
C ILE A 243 1.32 8.60 -1.80
N ILE A 244 0.79 8.17 -2.93
CA ILE A 244 1.02 8.86 -4.20
C ILE A 244 0.02 10.00 -4.36
N SER A 245 0.52 11.18 -4.64
CA SER A 245 -0.27 12.39 -4.89
C SER A 245 -1.00 12.34 -6.24
N SER A 246 -2.11 13.07 -6.35
CA SER A 246 -2.77 13.29 -7.64
C SER A 246 -1.78 13.91 -8.65
N LEU A 247 -1.85 13.50 -9.92
CA LEU A 247 -1.02 14.07 -11.00
C LEU A 247 -1.10 15.60 -11.14
N LYS A 248 -2.14 16.21 -10.56
CA LYS A 248 -2.38 17.65 -10.57
C LYS A 248 -1.88 18.35 -9.30
N ALA A 249 -1.43 17.60 -8.31
CA ALA A 249 -0.97 18.20 -7.05
C ALA A 249 0.24 19.07 -7.28
N SER A 250 0.19 20.29 -6.76
CA SER A 250 1.26 21.30 -6.87
C SER A 250 1.58 21.90 -5.51
N GLY A 251 2.85 21.91 -5.13
CA GLY A 251 3.44 22.87 -4.22
C GLY A 251 3.08 22.82 -2.74
N ALA A 252 2.42 21.77 -2.24
CA ALA A 252 2.27 21.59 -0.80
C ALA A 252 2.20 20.10 -0.50
N ARG A 253 3.20 19.58 0.18
CA ARG A 253 3.15 18.26 0.77
C ARG A 253 1.89 18.17 1.62
N MET A 254 1.12 17.12 1.41
CA MET A 254 -0.24 16.93 1.90
C MET A 254 -0.41 17.21 3.40
N GLU A 255 -0.83 18.39 3.74
CA GLU A 255 -1.46 18.64 5.05
C GLU A 255 -2.92 18.15 5.07
N SER A 256 -3.50 17.88 3.90
CA SER A 256 -4.87 17.33 3.77
C SER A 256 -4.90 16.12 2.82
N PHE A 257 -5.75 15.14 3.12
CA PHE A 257 -6.02 13.96 2.29
C PHE A 257 -6.62 14.29 0.91
N ASP A 258 -6.96 15.56 0.65
CA ASP A 258 -7.59 16.05 -0.58
C ASP A 258 -6.67 15.96 -1.81
N HIS A 259 -5.35 15.85 -1.61
CA HIS A 259 -4.36 15.75 -2.68
C HIS A 259 -3.96 14.30 -3.03
N LYS A 260 -4.46 13.32 -2.30
CA LYS A 260 -4.22 11.90 -2.56
C LYS A 260 -4.78 11.52 -3.93
N MET A 261 -4.03 10.71 -4.68
CA MET A 261 -4.54 10.12 -5.92
C MET A 261 -5.81 9.31 -5.64
N SER A 262 -6.90 9.68 -6.29
CA SER A 262 -8.20 9.04 -6.11
C SER A 262 -8.81 8.70 -7.45
N LYS A 263 -9.42 7.51 -7.54
CA LYS A 263 -10.17 7.07 -8.72
C LYS A 263 -11.40 7.94 -9.03
N SER A 264 -11.87 8.73 -8.08
CA SER A 264 -12.94 9.72 -8.30
C SER A 264 -12.49 10.96 -9.10
N ASP A 265 -11.17 11.17 -9.32
CA ASP A 265 -10.63 12.14 -10.27
C ASP A 265 -9.89 11.43 -11.42
N PRO A 266 -10.59 11.00 -12.50
CA PRO A 266 -9.98 10.24 -13.59
C PRO A 266 -8.88 11.00 -14.35
N LYS A 267 -8.83 12.34 -14.23
CA LYS A 267 -7.80 13.17 -14.87
C LYS A 267 -6.57 13.35 -13.98
N GLY A 268 -6.71 13.15 -12.69
CA GLY A 268 -5.63 13.25 -11.70
C GLY A 268 -5.09 11.89 -11.26
N ALA A 269 -5.67 10.78 -11.73
CA ALA A 269 -5.28 9.45 -11.35
C ALA A 269 -4.79 8.60 -12.53
N LEU A 270 -3.77 7.78 -12.26
CA LEU A 270 -3.38 6.66 -13.10
C LEU A 270 -4.07 5.40 -12.58
N LEU A 271 -4.76 4.68 -13.47
CA LEU A 271 -5.31 3.36 -13.17
C LEU A 271 -4.30 2.28 -13.57
N ILE A 272 -4.33 1.15 -12.87
CA ILE A 272 -3.46 0.00 -13.18
C ILE A 272 -3.73 -0.56 -14.59
N HIS A 273 -4.93 -0.33 -15.11
CA HIS A 273 -5.37 -0.79 -16.43
C HIS A 273 -5.23 0.28 -17.54
N ASP A 274 -4.70 1.46 -17.22
CA ASP A 274 -4.41 2.46 -18.27
C ASP A 274 -3.36 1.88 -19.24
N SER A 275 -3.64 1.92 -20.53
CA SER A 275 -2.67 1.53 -21.55
C SER A 275 -1.42 2.41 -21.51
N ALA A 276 -0.32 1.96 -22.10
CA ALA A 276 0.92 2.75 -22.18
C ALA A 276 0.67 4.14 -22.81
N GLU A 277 -0.23 4.21 -23.81
CA GLU A 277 -0.61 5.48 -24.44
C GLU A 277 -1.39 6.39 -23.48
N GLU A 278 -2.33 5.84 -22.73
CA GLU A 278 -3.09 6.59 -21.72
C GLU A 278 -2.20 7.06 -20.58
N ILE A 279 -1.29 6.23 -20.08
CA ILE A 279 -0.29 6.61 -19.09
C ILE A 279 0.54 7.80 -19.60
N ARG A 280 1.09 7.70 -20.81
CA ARG A 280 1.86 8.80 -21.42
C ARG A 280 1.03 10.07 -21.60
N LYS A 281 -0.23 9.96 -22.02
CA LYS A 281 -1.16 11.09 -22.17
C LYS A 281 -1.46 11.80 -20.85
N LYS A 282 -1.66 11.04 -19.78
CA LYS A 282 -1.89 11.56 -18.42
C LYS A 282 -0.59 12.16 -17.87
N MET A 283 0.53 11.45 -17.97
CA MET A 283 1.85 11.91 -17.51
C MET A 283 2.32 13.18 -18.22
N LYS A 284 2.02 13.36 -19.51
CA LYS A 284 2.30 14.62 -20.24
C LYS A 284 1.71 15.83 -19.52
N LYS A 285 0.55 15.69 -18.88
CA LYS A 285 -0.16 16.76 -18.16
C LYS A 285 0.13 16.79 -16.66
N ALA A 286 0.84 15.80 -16.15
CA ALA A 286 1.20 15.74 -14.74
C ALA A 286 2.05 16.96 -14.33
N TYR A 287 1.84 17.40 -13.10
CA TYR A 287 2.67 18.47 -12.55
C TYR A 287 4.10 17.96 -12.30
N ILE A 288 5.06 18.76 -12.71
CA ILE A 288 6.48 18.63 -12.38
C ILE A 288 7.06 20.02 -12.27
N SER A 289 7.78 20.30 -11.21
CA SER A 289 8.57 21.52 -11.06
C SER A 289 9.98 21.15 -10.59
N PRO A 290 11.02 21.77 -11.17
CA PRO A 290 12.38 21.59 -10.70
C PRO A 290 12.55 21.93 -9.21
N ASP A 291 11.86 22.97 -8.73
CA ASP A 291 11.97 23.50 -7.38
C ASP A 291 11.07 22.77 -6.35
N ASP A 292 10.18 21.89 -6.83
CA ASP A 292 9.23 21.16 -5.98
C ASP A 292 9.61 19.67 -5.89
N PRO A 293 10.27 19.25 -4.79
CA PRO A 293 10.67 17.86 -4.60
C PRO A 293 9.50 16.89 -4.50
N ASP A 294 8.33 17.39 -4.12
CA ASP A 294 7.12 16.59 -3.89
C ASP A 294 6.22 16.55 -5.14
N SER A 295 6.75 16.90 -6.32
CA SER A 295 6.03 16.76 -7.58
C SER A 295 5.64 15.30 -7.82
N PRO A 296 4.39 14.98 -8.23
CA PRO A 296 3.90 13.61 -8.39
C PRO A 296 4.72 12.76 -9.37
N VAL A 297 5.39 13.39 -10.33
CA VAL A 297 6.31 12.68 -11.25
C VAL A 297 7.52 12.11 -10.49
N TYR A 298 8.06 12.84 -9.52
CA TYR A 298 9.18 12.37 -8.69
C TYR A 298 8.73 11.29 -7.69
N GLU A 299 7.54 11.41 -7.12
CA GLU A 299 6.97 10.35 -6.27
C GLU A 299 6.81 9.04 -7.04
N LEU A 300 6.23 9.08 -8.25
CA LEU A 300 6.08 7.91 -9.12
C LEU A 300 7.45 7.34 -9.53
N ALA A 301 8.42 8.20 -9.85
CA ALA A 301 9.78 7.81 -10.16
C ALA A 301 10.43 7.07 -8.99
N GLN A 302 10.36 7.62 -7.77
CA GLN A 302 10.98 7.07 -6.56
C GLN A 302 10.30 5.80 -6.09
N HIS A 303 8.98 5.87 -5.87
CA HIS A 303 8.25 4.83 -5.14
C HIS A 303 7.76 3.67 -6.02
N ILE A 304 7.86 3.82 -7.34
CA ILE A 304 7.47 2.76 -8.27
C ILE A 304 8.63 2.40 -9.21
N VAL A 305 9.08 3.32 -10.07
CA VAL A 305 10.02 2.96 -11.13
C VAL A 305 11.39 2.58 -10.58
N LEU A 306 12.01 3.44 -9.76
CA LEU A 306 13.28 3.12 -9.10
C LEU A 306 13.14 1.99 -8.08
N ALA A 307 12.02 1.93 -7.38
CA ALA A 307 11.75 0.89 -6.40
C ALA A 307 11.64 -0.51 -7.03
N GLU A 308 11.16 -0.62 -8.26
CA GLU A 308 10.99 -1.88 -8.97
C GLU A 308 12.20 -2.26 -9.83
N PHE A 309 12.75 -1.28 -10.57
CA PHE A 309 13.76 -1.54 -11.60
C PHE A 309 15.17 -1.06 -11.21
N GLY A 310 15.30 -0.21 -10.19
CA GLY A 310 16.57 0.42 -9.81
C GLY A 310 17.03 1.49 -10.77
N GLU A 311 16.29 1.78 -11.84
CA GLU A 311 16.66 2.74 -12.89
C GLU A 311 15.44 3.39 -13.55
N ILE A 312 15.62 4.61 -14.05
CA ILE A 312 14.71 5.29 -14.96
C ILE A 312 15.41 5.43 -16.29
N VAL A 313 14.87 4.82 -17.33
CA VAL A 313 15.38 4.94 -18.70
C VAL A 313 14.60 6.02 -19.43
N VAL A 314 15.30 7.02 -19.96
CA VAL A 314 14.71 8.10 -20.74
C VAL A 314 15.21 8.00 -22.19
N THR A 315 14.27 7.88 -23.13
CA THR A 315 14.58 7.84 -24.56
C THR A 315 13.90 9.04 -25.24
N PRO A 316 14.60 10.18 -25.38
CA PRO A 316 14.06 11.36 -26.06
C PRO A 316 13.93 11.13 -27.57
N ASP A 317 13.21 12.03 -28.26
CA ASP A 317 13.26 12.05 -29.72
C ASP A 317 14.72 12.28 -30.15
N PRO A 318 15.29 11.48 -31.07
CA PRO A 318 16.70 11.58 -31.50
C PRO A 318 17.14 12.98 -31.98
N ARG A 319 16.18 13.84 -32.31
CA ARG A 319 16.48 15.26 -32.67
C ARG A 319 16.80 16.13 -31.48
N PHE A 320 16.48 15.70 -30.25
CA PHE A 320 16.57 16.51 -29.05
C PHE A 320 17.51 15.92 -27.97
N GLY A 321 18.03 14.71 -28.17
CA GLY A 321 18.98 14.11 -27.24
C GLY A 321 19.22 12.63 -27.45
N GLU A 322 20.18 12.11 -26.68
CA GLU A 322 20.52 10.69 -26.62
C GLU A 322 19.81 9.99 -25.43
N PRO A 323 19.59 8.68 -25.52
CA PRO A 323 19.08 7.93 -24.39
C PRO A 323 19.94 8.09 -23.13
N SER A 324 19.30 8.17 -21.98
CA SER A 324 19.96 8.30 -20.67
C SER A 324 19.32 7.41 -19.62
N THR A 325 20.10 7.02 -18.60
CA THR A 325 19.65 6.15 -17.51
C THR A 325 20.01 6.79 -16.16
N TRP A 326 19.06 6.81 -15.27
CA TRP A 326 19.14 7.44 -13.95
C TRP A 326 18.88 6.41 -12.86
N THR A 327 19.82 6.21 -11.94
CA THR A 327 19.75 5.19 -10.87
C THR A 327 19.43 5.77 -9.49
N SER A 328 19.29 7.11 -9.39
CA SER A 328 18.82 7.77 -8.17
C SER A 328 17.87 8.91 -8.49
N LEU A 329 16.94 9.17 -7.58
CA LEU A 329 16.01 10.30 -7.72
C LEU A 329 16.74 11.63 -7.71
N ASP A 330 17.75 11.80 -6.84
CA ASP A 330 18.50 13.07 -6.73
C ASP A 330 19.19 13.42 -8.02
N ALA A 331 19.87 12.46 -8.68
CA ALA A 331 20.50 12.68 -9.97
C ALA A 331 19.46 13.00 -11.06
N PHE A 332 18.34 12.26 -11.10
CA PHE A 332 17.25 12.50 -12.04
C PHE A 332 16.63 13.89 -11.86
N ARG A 333 16.38 14.31 -10.62
CA ARG A 333 15.83 15.62 -10.29
C ARG A 333 16.80 16.75 -10.60
N THR A 334 18.08 16.59 -10.24
CA THR A 334 19.13 17.56 -10.56
C THR A 334 19.22 17.81 -12.06
N ALA A 335 19.15 16.76 -12.88
CA ALA A 335 19.17 16.89 -14.33
C ALA A 335 17.96 17.65 -14.90
N VAL A 336 16.79 17.53 -14.27
CA VAL A 336 15.62 18.36 -14.62
C VAL A 336 15.82 19.81 -14.17
N MET A 337 16.41 20.02 -12.97
CA MET A 337 16.67 21.36 -12.43
C MET A 337 17.68 22.16 -13.25
N ASP A 338 18.77 21.56 -13.67
CA ASP A 338 19.85 22.22 -14.45
C ASP A 338 19.56 22.26 -15.96
N GLY A 339 18.45 21.66 -16.40
CA GLY A 339 18.01 21.63 -17.79
C GLY A 339 18.73 20.60 -18.67
N THR A 340 19.57 19.73 -18.09
CA THR A 340 20.21 18.60 -18.80
C THR A 340 19.17 17.61 -19.29
N LEU A 341 18.07 17.43 -18.51
CA LEU A 341 16.92 16.60 -18.86
C LEU A 341 15.66 17.46 -19.00
N HIS A 342 15.09 17.46 -20.21
CA HIS A 342 13.86 18.21 -20.43
C HIS A 342 12.69 17.62 -19.63
N PRO A 343 11.86 18.43 -18.92
CA PRO A 343 10.76 17.92 -18.07
C PRO A 343 9.79 16.99 -18.78
N LEU A 344 9.53 17.17 -20.07
CA LEU A 344 8.64 16.28 -20.84
C LEU A 344 9.27 14.90 -21.04
N ASP A 345 10.58 14.84 -21.31
CA ASP A 345 11.29 13.57 -21.49
C ASP A 345 11.40 12.83 -20.15
N ALA A 346 11.61 13.57 -19.04
CA ALA A 346 11.54 13.01 -17.69
C ALA A 346 10.17 12.35 -17.42
N LYS A 347 9.07 13.03 -17.73
CA LYS A 347 7.71 12.48 -17.61
C LYS A 347 7.53 11.21 -18.45
N PHE A 348 8.05 11.19 -19.66
CA PHE A 348 7.91 10.02 -20.54
C PHE A 348 8.79 8.85 -20.09
N GLY A 349 9.99 9.08 -19.57
CA GLY A 349 10.81 8.03 -18.98
C GLY A 349 10.12 7.37 -17.80
N VAL A 350 9.50 8.16 -16.90
CA VAL A 350 8.69 7.62 -15.80
C VAL A 350 7.46 6.88 -16.34
N ALA A 351 6.75 7.44 -17.33
CA ALA A 351 5.56 6.79 -17.93
C ALA A 351 5.89 5.41 -18.52
N ASP A 352 7.03 5.31 -19.22
CA ASP A 352 7.47 4.05 -19.82
C ASP A 352 7.87 3.01 -18.75
N GLY A 353 8.51 3.46 -17.66
CA GLY A 353 8.78 2.63 -16.50
C GLY A 353 7.50 2.10 -15.84
N LEU A 354 6.48 2.96 -15.67
CA LEU A 354 5.17 2.55 -15.14
C LEU A 354 4.49 1.53 -16.05
N ALA A 355 4.45 1.77 -17.36
CA ALA A 355 3.87 0.86 -18.33
C ALA A 355 4.58 -0.52 -18.32
N ARG A 356 5.93 -0.52 -18.20
CA ARG A 356 6.71 -1.76 -18.04
C ARG A 356 6.31 -2.53 -16.78
N GLY A 357 6.13 -1.85 -15.64
CA GLY A 357 5.73 -2.45 -14.37
C GLY A 357 4.29 -2.95 -14.32
N LEU A 358 3.44 -2.56 -15.27
CA LEU A 358 2.04 -2.99 -15.38
C LEU A 358 1.81 -4.02 -16.48
N ALA A 359 2.84 -4.38 -17.27
CA ALA A 359 2.69 -5.27 -18.41
C ALA A 359 2.08 -6.64 -18.05
N GLY A 360 2.46 -7.22 -16.90
CA GLY A 360 1.91 -8.50 -16.43
C GLY A 360 0.40 -8.41 -16.12
N VAL A 361 -0.05 -7.30 -15.53
CA VAL A 361 -1.47 -7.06 -15.24
C VAL A 361 -2.26 -6.90 -16.54
N HIS A 362 -1.72 -6.14 -17.50
CA HIS A 362 -2.37 -5.97 -18.80
C HIS A 362 -2.53 -7.30 -19.52
N ALA A 363 -1.45 -8.11 -19.61
CA ALA A 363 -1.49 -9.42 -20.24
C ALA A 363 -2.50 -10.37 -19.57
N TYR A 364 -2.63 -10.33 -18.24
CA TYR A 364 -3.61 -11.13 -17.52
C TYR A 364 -5.04 -10.72 -17.88
N PHE A 365 -5.38 -9.43 -17.83
CA PHE A 365 -6.75 -8.97 -18.08
C PHE A 365 -7.14 -8.93 -19.56
N GLU A 366 -6.18 -8.92 -20.48
CA GLU A 366 -6.45 -9.21 -21.91
C GLU A 366 -6.97 -10.64 -22.13
N GLN A 367 -6.50 -11.59 -21.31
CA GLN A 367 -6.93 -13.00 -21.36
C GLN A 367 -8.18 -13.27 -20.51
N HIS A 368 -8.43 -12.43 -19.48
CA HIS A 368 -9.51 -12.59 -18.49
C HIS A 368 -10.30 -11.28 -18.31
N PRO A 369 -10.99 -10.77 -19.37
CA PRO A 369 -11.61 -9.44 -19.32
C PRO A 369 -12.84 -9.36 -18.39
N ASP A 370 -13.53 -10.47 -18.16
CA ASP A 370 -14.86 -10.49 -17.53
C ASP A 370 -14.91 -9.76 -16.19
N LEU A 371 -13.92 -9.96 -15.30
CA LEU A 371 -13.89 -9.30 -13.99
C LEU A 371 -13.68 -7.79 -14.11
N LEU A 372 -12.80 -7.38 -15.00
CA LEU A 372 -12.53 -5.95 -15.23
C LEU A 372 -13.75 -5.26 -15.84
N ASP A 373 -14.45 -5.92 -16.78
CA ASP A 373 -15.65 -5.41 -17.41
C ASP A 373 -16.79 -5.24 -16.41
N GLN A 374 -17.02 -6.24 -15.52
CA GLN A 374 -18.01 -6.16 -14.46
C GLN A 374 -17.73 -5.00 -13.49
N VAL A 375 -16.48 -4.87 -13.00
CA VAL A 375 -16.11 -3.78 -12.11
C VAL A 375 -16.20 -2.42 -12.82
N THR A 376 -15.92 -2.38 -14.12
CA THR A 376 -16.09 -1.16 -14.93
C THR A 376 -17.56 -0.75 -14.99
N ALA A 377 -18.47 -1.70 -15.18
CA ALA A 377 -19.91 -1.44 -15.18
C ALA A 377 -20.40 -0.86 -13.83
N TYR A 378 -19.96 -1.43 -12.71
CA TYR A 378 -20.31 -0.92 -11.36
C TYR A 378 -19.74 0.46 -11.02
N THR A 379 -18.76 0.95 -11.77
CA THR A 379 -18.09 2.23 -11.50
C THR A 379 -18.45 3.35 -12.47
N GLN A 380 -19.36 3.08 -13.43
CA GLN A 380 -19.83 4.08 -14.41
C GLN A 380 -21.11 4.81 -13.99
N ASP A 381 -21.80 4.35 -12.94
CA ASP A 381 -22.97 4.98 -12.33
C ASP A 381 -22.54 5.84 -11.11
#